data_8a3bca8c254913d6319887fffb762e6c
#
_entry.id   8a3bca8c254913d6319887fffb762e6c
#
_cell.length_a   1.000
_cell.length_b   1.000
_cell.length_c   1.000
_cell.angle_alpha   90.00
_cell.angle_beta   90.00
_cell.angle_gamma   90.00
#
_symmetry.space_group_name_H-M   'P 1'
#
loop_
_entity.id
_entity.type
_entity.pdbx_description
1 polymer ?
#
loop_
_entity_poly.entity_id
_entity_poly.type
_entity_poly.pdbx_seq_one_letter_code
_entity_poly.pdbx_strand_id
1 'polypeptide(L)'
;KVVKKYLALVCGNLKLEIGKIESELARSPKDFRKRIVVKSGKNALVGKLAITNYKVVKKYKDFSLVEVNPVTGRMHQIRVHMALLGAPIAGDKVYGRKREVPEGLNRQFLHAYYLKFSSSDGKSKAFEIDLPGDLKEVLAKLEK
;
A
#
# COMPACT_ATOMS: atom_id res chain seq x y z
N LYS A 1 5.89 -12.60 -16.45
CA LYS A 1 5.78 -12.32 -15.03
C LYS A 1 6.07 -10.85 -14.76
N VAL A 2 5.26 -10.21 -13.96
CA VAL A 2 5.37 -8.80 -13.63
C VAL A 2 5.67 -8.64 -12.13
N VAL A 3 6.68 -7.86 -11.80
CA VAL A 3 7.00 -7.50 -10.42
C VAL A 3 6.81 -6.00 -10.26
N LYS A 4 5.99 -5.60 -9.30
CA LYS A 4 5.74 -4.20 -8.96
C LYS A 4 6.14 -3.94 -7.52
N LYS A 5 6.78 -2.81 -7.30
CA LYS A 5 7.10 -2.37 -5.94
C LYS A 5 6.65 -0.93 -5.75
N TYR A 6 6.12 -0.68 -4.57
CA TYR A 6 5.62 0.63 -4.18
C TYR A 6 6.36 1.10 -2.93
N LEU A 7 6.46 2.41 -2.78
CA LEU A 7 6.82 3.01 -1.50
C LEU A 7 5.56 3.63 -0.92
N ALA A 8 5.28 3.32 0.33
CA ALA A 8 4.12 3.83 1.06
C ALA A 8 4.57 4.36 2.40
N LEU A 9 4.06 5.53 2.78
CA LEU A 9 4.19 6.02 4.15
C LEU A 9 2.91 5.64 4.87
N VAL A 10 3.03 4.90 5.96
CA VAL A 10 1.88 4.44 6.74
C VAL A 10 1.87 5.05 8.13
N CYS A 11 0.69 5.15 8.73
CA CYS A 11 0.52 5.69 10.07
C CYS A 11 0.96 4.67 11.11
N GLY A 12 1.81 5.10 12.03
CA GLY A 12 2.26 4.25 13.13
C GLY A 12 3.36 3.27 12.75
N ASN A 13 3.47 2.22 13.54
CA ASN A 13 4.47 1.18 13.37
C ASN A 13 3.81 -0.17 13.16
N LEU A 14 4.38 -0.97 12.27
CA LEU A 14 3.93 -2.32 12.02
C LEU A 14 4.56 -3.28 13.03
N LYS A 15 3.81 -4.30 13.45
CA LYS A 15 4.31 -5.30 14.40
C LYS A 15 5.48 -6.09 13.83
N LEU A 16 5.46 -6.37 12.54
CA LEU A 16 6.53 -7.09 11.86
C LEU A 16 7.19 -6.16 10.86
N GLU A 17 8.52 -6.19 10.79
CA GLU A 17 9.28 -5.39 9.83
C GLU A 17 9.20 -5.97 8.42
N ILE A 18 8.98 -7.27 8.31
CA ILE A 18 8.77 -7.98 7.05
C ILE A 18 7.53 -8.83 7.23
N GLY A 19 6.59 -8.73 6.31
CA GLY A 19 5.35 -9.48 6.44
C GLY A 19 4.67 -9.75 5.11
N LYS A 20 3.64 -10.58 5.21
CA LYS A 20 2.78 -10.96 4.11
C LYS A 20 1.34 -10.86 4.58
N ILE A 21 0.51 -10.24 3.75
CA ILE A 21 -0.93 -10.15 4.00
C ILE A 21 -1.64 -10.95 2.93
N GLU A 22 -2.49 -11.85 3.33
CA GLU A 22 -3.27 -12.67 2.42
C GLU A 22 -4.73 -12.62 2.85
N SER A 23 -5.61 -12.21 1.95
CA SER A 23 -7.03 -12.07 2.22
C SER A 23 -7.83 -12.09 0.93
N GLU A 24 -9.14 -12.21 1.04
CA GLU A 24 -10.02 -12.02 -0.09
C GLU A 24 -10.62 -10.62 -0.03
N LEU A 25 -10.62 -9.93 -1.16
CA LEU A 25 -11.17 -8.58 -1.28
C LEU A 25 -12.39 -8.59 -2.18
N ALA A 26 -13.40 -7.81 -1.80
CA ALA A 26 -14.61 -7.63 -2.59
C ALA A 26 -15.02 -6.17 -2.57
N ARG A 27 -15.87 -5.79 -3.50
CA ARG A 27 -16.49 -4.46 -3.51
C ARG A 27 -17.43 -4.35 -2.32
N SER A 28 -17.38 -3.22 -1.60
CA SER A 28 -18.28 -2.99 -0.48
C SER A 28 -19.74 -2.87 -0.97
N PRO A 29 -20.68 -3.60 -0.36
CA PRO A 29 -22.10 -3.44 -0.72
C PRO A 29 -22.69 -2.10 -0.26
N LYS A 30 -22.07 -1.45 0.72
CA LYS A 30 -22.52 -0.15 1.24
C LYS A 30 -21.96 1.04 0.47
N ASP A 31 -20.73 0.89 -0.04
CA ASP A 31 -20.05 1.94 -0.82
C ASP A 31 -19.20 1.26 -1.88
N PHE A 32 -19.71 1.17 -3.09
CA PHE A 32 -19.02 0.45 -4.18
C PHE A 32 -17.73 1.11 -4.65
N ARG A 33 -17.37 2.27 -4.12
CA ARG A 33 -16.05 2.88 -4.36
C ARG A 33 -14.98 2.22 -3.51
N LYS A 34 -15.40 1.52 -2.44
CA LYS A 34 -14.50 0.87 -1.47
C LYS A 34 -14.40 -0.63 -1.71
N ARG A 35 -13.28 -1.18 -1.26
CA ARG A 35 -13.08 -2.62 -1.16
C ARG A 35 -13.03 -3.02 0.31
N ILE A 36 -13.50 -4.20 0.62
CA ILE A 36 -13.50 -4.73 1.98
C ILE A 36 -12.89 -6.12 1.99
N VAL A 37 -12.40 -6.52 3.17
CA VAL A 37 -11.94 -7.88 3.40
C VAL A 37 -13.18 -8.76 3.60
N VAL A 38 -13.26 -9.84 2.84
CA VAL A 38 -14.35 -10.80 2.96
C VAL A 38 -14.06 -11.72 4.13
N LYS A 39 -14.97 -11.77 5.08
CA LYS A 39 -14.88 -12.68 6.22
C LYS A 39 -15.72 -13.92 5.95
N SER A 40 -15.08 -15.07 6.10
CA SER A 40 -15.69 -16.38 5.90
C SER A 40 -16.99 -16.51 6.70
N GLY A 41 -18.07 -16.87 6.03
CA GLY A 41 -19.34 -17.23 6.66
C GLY A 41 -20.27 -16.07 7.03
N LYS A 42 -19.94 -14.82 6.76
CA LYS A 42 -20.75 -13.69 7.23
C LYS A 42 -21.59 -12.94 6.20
N ASN A 43 -21.38 -13.17 4.93
CA ASN A 43 -22.23 -12.62 3.89
C ASN A 43 -21.97 -13.36 2.60
N ALA A 44 -22.87 -13.23 1.64
CA ALA A 44 -22.79 -13.94 0.38
C ALA A 44 -21.79 -13.29 -0.60
N LEU A 45 -20.83 -12.48 -0.12
CA LEU A 45 -19.85 -11.83 -0.96
C LEU A 45 -18.79 -12.81 -1.43
N VAL A 46 -18.53 -12.80 -2.72
CA VAL A 46 -17.42 -13.55 -3.31
C VAL A 46 -16.25 -12.60 -3.46
N GLY A 47 -15.19 -12.89 -2.72
CA GLY A 47 -13.97 -12.12 -2.79
C GLY A 47 -12.99 -12.71 -3.79
N LYS A 48 -11.98 -11.91 -4.12
CA LYS A 48 -10.83 -12.34 -4.91
C LYS A 48 -9.60 -12.34 -4.04
N LEU A 49 -8.81 -13.41 -4.14
CA LEU A 49 -7.57 -13.54 -3.37
C LEU A 49 -6.63 -12.37 -3.66
N ALA A 50 -6.14 -11.76 -2.60
CA ALA A 50 -5.17 -10.67 -2.65
C ALA A 50 -4.00 -10.99 -1.74
N ILE A 51 -2.79 -10.88 -2.26
CA ILE A 51 -1.54 -11.18 -1.56
C ILE A 51 -0.62 -9.97 -1.68
N THR A 52 -0.15 -9.48 -0.55
CA THR A 52 0.76 -8.34 -0.48
C THR A 52 1.93 -8.67 0.43
N ASN A 53 3.15 -8.54 -0.08
CA ASN A 53 4.37 -8.63 0.72
C ASN A 53 4.84 -7.21 1.04
N TYR A 54 5.41 -7.01 2.23
CA TYR A 54 5.92 -5.70 2.61
C TYR A 54 7.18 -5.82 3.45
N LYS A 55 7.93 -4.72 3.46
CA LYS A 55 9.15 -4.59 4.26
C LYS A 55 9.25 -3.15 4.72
N VAL A 56 9.44 -2.95 6.03
CA VAL A 56 9.65 -1.62 6.58
C VAL A 56 11.05 -1.16 6.20
N VAL A 57 11.14 -0.01 5.54
CA VAL A 57 12.41 0.57 5.08
C VAL A 57 12.96 1.54 6.11
N LYS A 58 12.08 2.34 6.73
CA LYS A 58 12.50 3.34 7.70
C LYS A 58 11.37 3.65 8.66
N LYS A 59 11.70 3.85 9.92
CA LYS A 59 10.74 4.24 10.97
C LYS A 59 10.95 5.70 11.34
N TYR A 60 9.84 6.43 11.43
CA TYR A 60 9.81 7.77 11.99
C TYR A 60 9.03 7.72 13.31
N LYS A 61 8.84 8.85 13.97
CA LYS A 61 8.13 8.89 15.24
C LYS A 61 6.70 8.32 15.13
N ASP A 62 5.93 8.85 14.19
CA ASP A 62 4.50 8.52 14.06
C ASP A 62 4.16 7.82 12.74
N PHE A 63 5.15 7.54 11.92
CA PHE A 63 4.97 6.96 10.58
C PHE A 63 6.07 5.96 10.27
N SER A 64 5.79 5.11 9.32
CA SER A 64 6.78 4.16 8.78
C SER A 64 6.78 4.20 7.27
N LEU A 65 7.96 4.19 6.68
CA LEU A 65 8.12 4.06 5.23
C LEU A 65 8.26 2.58 4.90
N VAL A 66 7.41 2.09 4.02
CA VAL A 66 7.27 0.68 3.72
C VAL A 66 7.44 0.43 2.23
N GLU A 67 8.25 -0.55 1.88
CA GLU A 67 8.30 -1.08 0.53
C GLU A 67 7.24 -2.17 0.42
N VAL A 68 6.37 -2.05 -0.57
CA VAL A 68 5.24 -2.96 -0.74
C VAL A 68 5.32 -3.64 -2.09
N ASN A 69 5.22 -4.96 -2.09
CA ASN A 69 5.23 -5.76 -3.30
C ASN A 69 3.92 -6.55 -3.40
N PRO A 70 2.92 -6.04 -4.15
CA PRO A 70 1.68 -6.78 -4.34
C PRO A 70 1.91 -7.93 -5.32
N VAL A 71 1.60 -9.14 -4.90
CA VAL A 71 1.68 -10.34 -5.75
C VAL A 71 0.50 -10.39 -6.70
N THR A 72 -0.66 -9.93 -6.22
CA THR A 72 -1.88 -9.77 -7.00
C THR A 72 -2.13 -8.28 -7.23
N GLY A 73 -3.03 -7.92 -8.13
CA GLY A 73 -3.31 -6.53 -8.47
C GLY A 73 -4.77 -6.14 -8.27
N ARG A 74 -5.38 -6.42 -7.13
CA ARG A 74 -6.76 -6.05 -6.87
C ARG A 74 -6.88 -4.55 -6.62
N MET A 75 -8.04 -3.98 -6.96
CA MET A 75 -8.30 -2.56 -6.75
C MET A 75 -8.15 -2.18 -5.27
N HIS A 76 -7.44 -1.08 -5.01
CA HIS A 76 -7.17 -0.58 -3.65
C HIS A 76 -6.45 -1.58 -2.73
N GLN A 77 -5.87 -2.63 -3.28
CA GLN A 77 -5.30 -3.73 -2.50
C GLN A 77 -4.32 -3.26 -1.42
N ILE A 78 -3.32 -2.47 -1.78
CA ILE A 78 -2.31 -2.00 -0.82
C ILE A 78 -2.96 -1.13 0.25
N ARG A 79 -3.87 -0.25 -0.16
CA ARG A 79 -4.56 0.68 0.74
C ARG A 79 -5.38 -0.08 1.78
N VAL A 80 -6.15 -1.07 1.33
CA VAL A 80 -6.99 -1.90 2.22
C VAL A 80 -6.11 -2.76 3.13
N HIS A 81 -5.06 -3.38 2.60
CA HIS A 81 -4.18 -4.24 3.38
C HIS A 81 -3.43 -3.47 4.46
N MET A 82 -2.94 -2.27 4.17
CA MET A 82 -2.28 -1.46 5.20
C MET A 82 -3.27 -1.04 6.29
N ALA A 83 -4.49 -0.66 5.91
CA ALA A 83 -5.54 -0.35 6.89
C ALA A 83 -5.90 -1.56 7.75
N LEU A 84 -5.93 -2.75 7.15
CA LEU A 84 -6.21 -4.00 7.86
C LEU A 84 -5.16 -4.28 8.94
N LEU A 85 -3.91 -3.92 8.69
CA LEU A 85 -2.82 -4.07 9.66
C LEU A 85 -2.84 -3.00 10.77
N GLY A 86 -3.77 -2.07 10.72
CA GLY A 86 -3.83 -0.96 11.65
C GLY A 86 -2.84 0.16 11.34
N ALA A 87 -2.25 0.14 10.15
CA ALA A 87 -1.28 1.13 9.70
C ALA A 87 -1.68 1.67 8.32
N PRO A 88 -2.80 2.41 8.23
CA PRO A 88 -3.27 2.91 6.95
C PRO A 88 -2.28 3.87 6.31
N ILE A 89 -2.34 3.97 4.99
CA ILE A 89 -1.48 4.88 4.25
C ILE A 89 -1.76 6.32 4.66
N ALA A 90 -0.72 7.07 4.95
CA ALA A 90 -0.82 8.48 5.30
C ALA A 90 -1.45 9.25 4.14
N GLY A 91 -2.41 10.12 4.44
CA GLY A 91 -3.11 10.92 3.44
C GLY A 91 -4.19 10.19 2.66
N ASP A 92 -4.44 8.92 2.97
CA ASP A 92 -5.51 8.17 2.31
C ASP A 92 -6.87 8.65 2.83
N LYS A 93 -7.66 9.24 1.96
CA LYS A 93 -8.95 9.86 2.32
C LYS A 93 -10.08 8.85 2.47
N VAL A 94 -9.89 7.63 2.02
CA VAL A 94 -10.92 6.59 2.04
C VAL A 94 -10.70 5.61 3.19
N TYR A 95 -9.49 5.08 3.34
CA TYR A 95 -9.16 4.07 4.34
C TYR A 95 -8.31 4.61 5.48
N GLY A 96 -7.84 5.84 5.40
CA GLY A 96 -6.87 6.42 6.28
C GLY A 96 -7.44 7.14 7.50
N ARG A 97 -6.53 7.70 8.28
CA ARG A 97 -6.83 8.49 9.48
C ARG A 97 -6.72 9.96 9.16
N LYS A 98 -7.82 10.69 9.31
CA LYS A 98 -7.88 12.11 8.94
C LYS A 98 -6.98 13.02 9.79
N ARG A 99 -6.69 12.63 11.03
CA ARG A 99 -5.93 13.45 11.98
C ARG A 99 -4.42 13.20 11.94
N GLU A 100 -4.00 12.12 11.32
CA GLU A 100 -2.59 11.73 11.28
C GLU A 100 -2.05 11.91 9.86
N VAL A 101 -1.93 13.18 9.45
CA VAL A 101 -1.42 13.52 8.13
C VAL A 101 -0.14 14.32 8.30
N PRO A 102 0.98 13.89 7.72
CA PRO A 102 2.23 14.63 7.81
C PRO A 102 2.11 16.00 7.17
N GLU A 103 2.84 16.97 7.70
CA GLU A 103 2.88 18.32 7.13
C GLU A 103 3.30 18.29 5.67
N GLY A 104 2.53 18.97 4.83
CA GLY A 104 2.81 19.08 3.40
C GLY A 104 2.24 17.99 2.53
N LEU A 105 1.63 16.96 3.13
CA LEU A 105 1.04 15.87 2.35
C LEU A 105 -0.39 16.18 1.94
N ASN A 106 -0.66 16.23 0.64
CA ASN A 106 -1.97 16.55 0.07
C ASN A 106 -2.66 15.37 -0.61
N ARG A 107 -2.04 14.22 -0.59
CA ARG A 107 -2.57 13.01 -1.23
C ARG A 107 -2.06 11.78 -0.49
N GLN A 108 -2.59 10.61 -0.83
CA GLN A 108 -2.08 9.37 -0.26
C GLN A 108 -0.61 9.18 -0.64
N PHE A 109 0.22 8.85 0.34
CA PHE A 109 1.63 8.60 0.11
C PHE A 109 1.83 7.17 -0.38
N LEU A 110 1.60 6.98 -1.66
CA LEU A 110 1.75 5.68 -2.32
C LEU A 110 2.31 5.92 -3.72
N HIS A 111 3.49 5.39 -3.96
CA HIS A 111 4.22 5.63 -5.21
C HIS A 111 4.74 4.32 -5.80
N ALA A 112 4.36 4.02 -7.03
CA ALA A 112 4.90 2.89 -7.77
C ALA A 112 6.30 3.28 -8.25
N TYR A 113 7.34 2.73 -7.61
CA TYR A 113 8.70 3.13 -7.92
C TYR A 113 9.48 2.09 -8.74
N TYR A 114 8.98 0.88 -8.84
CA TYR A 114 9.68 -0.19 -9.52
C TYR A 114 8.71 -1.06 -10.32
N LEU A 115 9.09 -1.37 -11.54
CA LEU A 115 8.34 -2.26 -12.42
C LEU A 115 9.33 -3.13 -13.18
N LYS A 116 9.15 -4.44 -13.09
CA LYS A 116 9.91 -5.41 -13.87
C LYS A 116 8.94 -6.33 -14.60
N PHE A 117 9.19 -6.55 -15.87
CA PHE A 117 8.39 -7.50 -16.65
C PHE A 117 9.27 -8.25 -17.65
N SER A 118 8.82 -9.44 -18.04
CA SER A 118 9.49 -10.23 -19.07
C SER A 118 8.75 -10.06 -20.38
N SER A 119 9.50 -9.80 -21.45
CA SER A 119 8.94 -9.69 -22.79
C SER A 119 8.83 -11.08 -23.43
N SER A 120 8.09 -11.16 -24.54
CA SER A 120 7.85 -12.43 -25.24
C SER A 120 9.12 -13.11 -25.76
N ASP A 121 10.21 -12.37 -25.90
CA ASP A 121 11.51 -12.89 -26.34
C ASP A 121 12.37 -13.46 -25.21
N GLY A 122 11.81 -13.53 -23.99
CA GLY A 122 12.52 -14.04 -22.81
C GLY A 122 13.39 -13.00 -22.11
N LYS A 123 13.49 -11.80 -22.63
CA LYS A 123 14.26 -10.73 -22.00
C LYS A 123 13.42 -10.02 -20.94
N SER A 124 14.03 -9.65 -19.85
CA SER A 124 13.37 -8.87 -18.82
C SER A 124 13.80 -7.42 -18.86
N LYS A 125 12.85 -6.52 -18.56
CA LYS A 125 13.09 -5.08 -18.45
C LYS A 125 12.64 -4.60 -17.09
N ALA A 126 13.42 -3.72 -16.47
CA ALA A 126 13.11 -3.11 -15.20
C ALA A 126 13.19 -1.60 -15.29
N PHE A 127 12.27 -0.93 -14.63
CA PHE A 127 12.21 0.53 -14.56
C PHE A 127 12.12 0.97 -13.11
N GLU A 128 12.86 2.03 -12.76
CA GLU A 128 12.75 2.68 -11.47
C GLU A 128 12.38 4.13 -11.68
N ILE A 129 11.46 4.62 -10.86
CA ILE A 129 11.01 6.00 -10.87
C ILE A 129 11.17 6.55 -9.45
N ASP A 130 11.99 7.58 -9.33
CA ASP A 130 12.22 8.23 -8.04
C ASP A 130 10.95 8.84 -7.47
N LEU A 131 10.92 9.06 -6.15
CA LEU A 131 9.81 9.73 -5.50
C LEU A 131 9.59 11.11 -6.10
N PRO A 132 8.32 11.50 -6.34
CA PRO A 132 8.01 12.87 -6.71
C PRO A 132 8.46 13.86 -5.66
N GLY A 133 8.73 15.11 -6.07
CA GLY A 133 9.24 16.15 -5.18
C GLY A 133 8.37 16.42 -3.97
N ASP A 134 7.04 16.38 -4.13
CA ASP A 134 6.11 16.59 -3.01
C ASP A 134 6.27 15.52 -1.93
N LEU A 135 6.46 14.26 -2.31
CA LEU A 135 6.65 13.17 -1.36
C LEU A 135 8.03 13.20 -0.74
N LYS A 136 9.06 13.58 -1.50
CA LYS A 136 10.40 13.79 -0.94
C LYS A 136 10.41 14.86 0.14
N GLU A 137 9.70 15.93 -0.07
CA GLU A 137 9.59 17.02 0.92
C GLU A 137 8.92 16.56 2.21
N VAL A 138 7.89 15.72 2.11
CA VAL A 138 7.23 15.13 3.28
C VAL A 138 8.23 14.34 4.11
N LEU A 139 9.02 13.47 3.47
CA LEU A 139 10.02 12.67 4.18
C LEU A 139 11.11 13.54 4.79
N ALA A 140 11.55 14.58 4.08
CA ALA A 140 12.56 15.50 4.60
C ALA A 140 12.08 16.21 5.88
N LYS A 141 10.81 16.57 5.95
CA LYS A 141 10.24 17.18 7.15
C LYS A 141 10.14 16.20 8.30
N LEU A 142 9.89 14.93 8.03
CA LEU A 142 9.84 13.90 9.07
C LEU A 142 11.21 13.57 9.66
N GLU A 143 12.28 13.85 8.92
CA GLU A 143 13.66 13.62 9.36
C GLU A 143 14.10 14.62 10.46
N LYS A 144 13.41 15.73 10.59
CA LYS A 144 13.79 16.80 11.53
C LYS A 144 13.27 16.56 12.95
#